data_95c63547b31c0c0f05454fa5f5f18505
#
_entry.id   95c63547b31c0c0f05454fa5f5f18505
#
_cell.length_a   1.000
_cell.length_b   1.000
_cell.length_c   1.000
_cell.angle_alpha   90.00
_cell.angle_beta   90.00
_cell.angle_gamma   90.00
#
_symmetry.space_group_name_H-M   'P 1'
#
loop_
_entity.id
_entity.type
_entity.pdbx_description
1 polymer ?
#
loop_
_entity_poly.entity_id
_entity_poly.type
_entity_poly.pdbx_seq_one_letter_code
_entity_poly.pdbx_strand_id
1 'polypeptide(L)'
;MKDKIIDAAIRRVPDFPKKGILFYDITGILVNPKVFSYCLDKMTEMYKGEKIDAVAAIEARGFIFAAPFAYKMGIPLILIRKKGKLPGETYSASYDLEYGQAAVEVHKTDVVRGQKILLLDDLIATGGTLNAARKILEEGGAEVAGFCGVVGLPFLNYSKVLGDLPVKTLIEYDSEKI
;
A
#
# COMPACT_ATOMS: atom_id res chain seq x y z
N MET A 1 2.16 -0.73 -20.89
CA MET A 1 3.19 0.33 -21.22
C MET A 1 3.40 1.14 -19.95
N LYS A 2 4.63 1.29 -19.47
CA LYS A 2 4.94 2.04 -18.25
C LYS A 2 4.57 3.52 -18.39
N ASP A 3 4.00 4.09 -17.35
CA ASP A 3 3.70 5.52 -17.30
C ASP A 3 5.01 6.33 -17.20
N LYS A 4 5.36 7.02 -18.28
CA LYS A 4 6.64 7.74 -18.41
C LYS A 4 6.78 8.90 -17.41
N ILE A 5 5.68 9.51 -16.99
CA ILE A 5 5.68 10.64 -16.04
C ILE A 5 6.06 10.13 -14.66
N ILE A 6 5.42 9.06 -14.23
CA ILE A 6 5.69 8.43 -12.92
C ILE A 6 7.08 7.79 -12.93
N ASP A 7 7.43 7.06 -14.00
CA ASP A 7 8.73 6.39 -14.14
C ASP A 7 9.91 7.35 -14.01
N ALA A 8 9.83 8.52 -14.64
CA ALA A 8 10.86 9.54 -14.59
C ALA A 8 11.06 10.17 -13.19
N ALA A 9 10.06 10.11 -12.34
CA ALA A 9 10.12 10.64 -10.97
C ALA A 9 10.60 9.60 -9.94
N ILE A 10 10.63 8.32 -10.29
CA ILE A 10 11.12 7.27 -9.40
C ILE A 10 12.64 7.13 -9.57
N ARG A 11 13.37 7.33 -8.48
CA ARG A 11 14.81 7.17 -8.47
C ARG A 11 15.18 5.70 -8.35
N ARG A 12 16.15 5.27 -9.12
CA ARG A 12 16.71 3.92 -9.05
C ARG A 12 18.02 3.96 -8.29
N VAL A 13 18.07 3.33 -7.13
CA VAL A 13 19.24 3.29 -6.25
C VAL A 13 19.78 1.86 -6.26
N PRO A 14 20.88 1.60 -6.97
CA PRO A 14 21.48 0.26 -6.97
C PRO A 14 22.13 -0.04 -5.62
N ASP A 15 22.22 -1.33 -5.32
CA ASP A 15 22.89 -1.86 -4.14
C ASP A 15 22.34 -1.35 -2.78
N PHE A 16 21.03 -1.07 -2.71
CA PHE A 16 20.36 -0.64 -1.48
C PHE A 16 19.14 -1.53 -1.15
N PRO A 17 18.96 -1.96 0.13
CA PRO A 17 19.83 -1.79 1.29
C PRO A 17 21.05 -2.73 1.28
N LYS A 18 21.16 -3.62 0.28
CA LYS A 18 22.23 -4.61 0.13
C LYS A 18 22.68 -4.67 -1.33
N LYS A 19 23.93 -5.10 -1.54
CA LYS A 19 24.48 -5.35 -2.88
C LYS A 19 23.59 -6.32 -3.68
N GLY A 20 23.31 -5.95 -4.93
CA GLY A 20 22.47 -6.71 -5.86
C GLY A 20 20.97 -6.37 -5.82
N ILE A 21 20.52 -5.50 -4.92
CA ILE A 21 19.13 -5.03 -4.86
C ILE A 21 19.02 -3.66 -5.54
N LEU A 22 18.06 -3.53 -6.46
CA LEU A 22 17.67 -2.23 -7.02
C LEU A 22 16.50 -1.66 -6.23
N PHE A 23 16.74 -0.58 -5.50
CA PHE A 23 15.71 0.09 -4.73
C PHE A 23 14.99 1.15 -5.57
N TYR A 24 13.66 1.10 -5.57
CA TYR A 24 12.80 2.09 -6.21
C TYR A 24 12.38 3.15 -5.20
N ASP A 25 13.03 4.31 -5.25
CA ASP A 25 12.75 5.41 -4.34
C ASP A 25 11.64 6.32 -4.89
N ILE A 26 10.48 6.25 -4.24
CA ILE A 26 9.28 7.03 -4.61
C ILE A 26 9.34 8.48 -4.13
N THR A 27 10.34 8.85 -3.32
CA THR A 27 10.40 10.21 -2.77
C THR A 27 10.58 11.28 -3.84
N GLY A 28 11.11 10.91 -5.01
CA GLY A 28 11.16 11.79 -6.18
C GLY A 28 9.77 12.23 -6.67
N ILE A 29 8.73 11.41 -6.47
CA ILE A 29 7.34 11.79 -6.74
C ILE A 29 6.88 12.89 -5.77
N LEU A 30 7.24 12.75 -4.49
CA LEU A 30 6.76 13.64 -3.42
C LEU A 30 7.33 15.07 -3.53
N VAL A 31 8.57 15.20 -4.02
CA VAL A 31 9.20 16.51 -4.22
C VAL A 31 8.80 17.19 -5.53
N ASN A 32 7.98 16.53 -6.35
CA ASN A 32 7.44 17.08 -7.59
C ASN A 32 5.90 17.20 -7.48
N PRO A 33 5.36 18.39 -7.14
CA PRO A 33 3.93 18.53 -6.88
C PRO A 33 3.05 18.20 -8.10
N LYS A 34 3.54 18.39 -9.33
CA LYS A 34 2.80 18.03 -10.56
C LYS A 34 2.69 16.52 -10.72
N VAL A 35 3.77 15.78 -10.46
CA VAL A 35 3.77 14.31 -10.54
C VAL A 35 2.98 13.71 -9.38
N PHE A 36 3.11 14.27 -8.18
CA PHE A 36 2.33 13.83 -7.02
C PHE A 36 0.82 13.99 -7.27
N SER A 37 0.38 15.17 -7.73
CA SER A 37 -1.01 15.39 -8.11
C SER A 37 -1.48 14.42 -9.20
N TYR A 38 -0.67 14.21 -10.23
CA TYR A 38 -0.95 13.26 -11.30
C TYR A 38 -1.15 11.83 -10.79
N CYS A 39 -0.30 11.36 -9.87
CA CYS A 39 -0.47 10.05 -9.22
C CYS A 39 -1.81 9.95 -8.49
N LEU A 40 -2.16 10.97 -7.72
CA LEU A 40 -3.43 11.01 -6.97
C LEU A 40 -4.65 11.03 -7.89
N ASP A 41 -4.60 11.77 -8.99
CA ASP A 41 -5.67 11.81 -9.98
C ASP A 41 -5.86 10.44 -10.64
N LYS A 42 -4.75 9.80 -11.03
CA LYS A 42 -4.76 8.44 -11.58
C LYS A 42 -5.33 7.42 -10.59
N MET A 43 -4.90 7.47 -9.33
CA MET A 43 -5.42 6.58 -8.29
C MET A 43 -6.93 6.78 -8.11
N THR A 44 -7.39 8.03 -8.04
CA THR A 44 -8.81 8.36 -7.88
C THR A 44 -9.63 7.85 -9.07
N GLU A 45 -9.15 8.05 -10.29
CA GLU A 45 -9.85 7.59 -11.50
C GLU A 45 -9.90 6.05 -11.58
N MET A 46 -8.86 5.36 -11.07
CA MET A 46 -8.78 3.88 -11.05
C MET A 46 -9.88 3.23 -10.20
N TYR A 47 -10.40 3.97 -9.21
CA TYR A 47 -11.45 3.49 -8.28
C TYR A 47 -12.78 4.23 -8.44
N LYS A 48 -12.91 5.07 -9.48
CA LYS A 48 -14.14 5.77 -9.77
C LYS A 48 -15.28 4.81 -10.06
N GLY A 49 -16.36 4.94 -9.30
CA GLY A 49 -17.55 4.09 -9.40
C GLY A 49 -17.43 2.73 -8.68
N GLU A 50 -16.30 2.41 -8.07
CA GLU A 50 -16.19 1.26 -7.20
C GLU A 50 -16.75 1.57 -5.80
N LYS A 51 -17.45 0.59 -5.22
CA LYS A 51 -17.96 0.72 -3.86
C LYS A 51 -16.85 0.43 -2.88
N ILE A 52 -16.24 1.49 -2.36
CA ILE A 52 -15.22 1.48 -1.30
C ILE A 52 -15.73 2.35 -0.17
N ASP A 53 -15.85 1.77 1.04
CA ASP A 53 -16.39 2.45 2.21
C ASP A 53 -15.28 3.15 3.03
N ALA A 54 -14.04 2.66 2.95
CA ALA A 54 -12.86 3.25 3.60
C ALA A 54 -11.57 2.83 2.88
N VAL A 55 -10.50 3.59 3.08
CA VAL A 55 -9.14 3.17 2.72
C VAL A 55 -8.34 2.91 3.99
N ALA A 56 -7.62 1.79 4.05
CA ALA A 56 -6.65 1.51 5.11
C ALA A 56 -5.23 1.58 4.55
N ALA A 57 -4.33 2.25 5.23
CA ALA A 57 -2.99 2.51 4.72
C ALA A 57 -1.88 2.05 5.66
N ILE A 58 -0.78 1.58 5.07
CA ILE A 58 0.39 1.06 5.79
C ILE A 58 1.35 2.18 6.19
N GLU A 59 1.77 2.18 7.46
CA GLU A 59 2.82 3.07 7.97
C GLU A 59 4.15 2.83 7.27
N ALA A 60 4.86 3.85 6.84
CA ALA A 60 4.57 5.27 6.96
C ALA A 60 4.30 5.94 5.60
N ARG A 61 4.91 5.46 4.51
CA ARG A 61 4.84 6.09 3.18
C ARG A 61 3.48 5.91 2.53
N GLY A 62 2.79 4.80 2.81
CA GLY A 62 1.40 4.60 2.37
C GLY A 62 0.46 5.72 2.81
N PHE A 63 0.66 6.28 4.01
CA PHE A 63 -0.15 7.39 4.53
C PHE A 63 -0.10 8.65 3.65
N ILE A 64 1.05 8.90 3.02
CA ILE A 64 1.27 10.11 2.21
C ILE A 64 0.35 10.13 0.99
N PHE A 65 0.12 8.96 0.38
CA PHE A 65 -0.79 8.83 -0.76
C PHE A 65 -2.23 8.60 -0.32
N ALA A 66 -2.43 7.83 0.76
CA ALA A 66 -3.77 7.50 1.22
C ALA A 66 -4.55 8.68 1.78
N ALA A 67 -3.90 9.63 2.47
CA ALA A 67 -4.58 10.77 3.04
C ALA A 67 -5.23 11.66 1.97
N PRO A 68 -4.51 12.14 0.94
CA PRO A 68 -5.13 12.91 -0.13
C PRO A 68 -6.07 12.06 -1.01
N PHE A 69 -5.83 10.76 -1.16
CA PHE A 69 -6.75 9.84 -1.84
C PHE A 69 -8.09 9.75 -1.11
N ALA A 70 -8.07 9.48 0.21
CA ALA A 70 -9.27 9.43 1.04
C ALA A 70 -10.06 10.73 0.98
N TYR A 71 -9.37 11.87 1.07
CA TYR A 71 -9.96 13.20 0.92
C TYR A 71 -10.67 13.38 -0.43
N LYS A 72 -10.03 13.01 -1.54
CA LYS A 72 -10.62 13.10 -2.88
C LYS A 72 -11.82 12.18 -3.07
N MET A 73 -11.76 10.98 -2.48
CA MET A 73 -12.85 10.00 -2.56
C MET A 73 -14.00 10.29 -1.57
N GLY A 74 -13.78 11.17 -0.58
CA GLY A 74 -14.75 11.47 0.48
C GLY A 74 -15.01 10.30 1.42
N ILE A 75 -13.99 9.47 1.67
CA ILE A 75 -14.07 8.25 2.51
C ILE A 75 -13.11 8.32 3.70
N PRO A 76 -13.38 7.58 4.80
CA PRO A 76 -12.48 7.47 5.95
C PRO A 76 -11.11 6.89 5.59
N LEU A 77 -10.08 7.34 6.34
CA LEU A 77 -8.74 6.77 6.34
C LEU A 77 -8.47 6.01 7.64
N ILE A 78 -8.19 4.72 7.54
CA ILE A 78 -7.82 3.84 8.64
C ILE A 78 -6.30 3.65 8.65
N LEU A 79 -5.68 3.82 9.81
CA LEU A 79 -4.22 3.71 9.94
C LEU A 79 -3.79 2.30 10.35
N ILE A 80 -3.03 1.63 9.50
CA ILE A 80 -2.32 0.38 9.84
C ILE A 80 -0.90 0.74 10.26
N ARG A 81 -0.59 0.49 11.54
CA ARG A 81 0.69 0.88 12.12
C ARG A 81 1.52 -0.30 12.59
N LYS A 82 2.82 -0.09 12.74
CA LYS A 82 3.71 -1.06 13.39
C LYS A 82 3.27 -1.27 14.83
N LYS A 83 3.33 -2.50 15.32
CA LYS A 83 2.93 -2.87 16.67
C LYS A 83 3.55 -1.95 17.76
N GLY A 84 2.71 -1.53 18.71
CA GLY A 84 3.09 -0.64 19.80
C GLY A 84 3.05 0.86 19.47
N LYS A 85 2.49 1.23 18.30
CA LYS A 85 2.35 2.63 17.88
C LYS A 85 0.95 3.19 18.07
N LEU A 86 -0.05 2.32 18.30
CA LEU A 86 -1.44 2.72 18.57
C LEU A 86 -1.76 2.55 20.05
N PRO A 87 -2.39 3.54 20.70
CA PRO A 87 -2.93 3.39 22.06
C PRO A 87 -4.24 2.60 22.04
N GLY A 88 -4.60 1.98 23.17
CA GLY A 88 -5.89 1.30 23.34
C GLY A 88 -5.95 -0.09 22.73
N GLU A 89 -7.18 -0.55 22.44
CA GLU A 89 -7.41 -1.90 21.90
C GLU A 89 -7.20 -1.98 20.40
N THR A 90 -6.39 -2.96 19.97
CA THR A 90 -6.04 -3.19 18.57
C THR A 90 -6.25 -4.63 18.15
N TYR A 91 -6.52 -4.86 16.86
CA TYR A 91 -6.23 -6.13 16.20
C TYR A 91 -4.76 -6.09 15.75
N SER A 92 -4.06 -7.22 15.84
CA SER A 92 -2.63 -7.30 15.49
C SER A 92 -2.28 -8.61 14.81
N ALA A 93 -1.50 -8.54 13.72
CA ALA A 93 -0.97 -9.72 13.04
C ALA A 93 0.52 -9.57 12.78
N SER A 94 1.26 -10.67 13.01
CA SER A 94 2.67 -10.76 12.65
C SER A 94 2.85 -11.25 11.21
N TYR A 95 3.97 -10.87 10.61
CA TYR A 95 4.41 -11.35 9.31
C TYR A 95 5.93 -11.49 9.29
N ASP A 96 6.42 -12.40 8.46
CA ASP A 96 7.84 -12.68 8.34
C ASP A 96 8.52 -11.62 7.45
N LEU A 97 9.70 -11.20 7.87
CA LEU A 97 10.65 -10.43 7.09
C LEU A 97 11.79 -11.36 6.65
N GLU A 98 12.64 -10.92 5.71
CA GLU A 98 13.89 -11.64 5.40
C GLU A 98 14.73 -11.94 6.64
N TYR A 99 14.68 -11.05 7.65
CA TYR A 99 15.37 -11.19 8.93
C TYR A 99 14.42 -10.82 10.07
N GLY A 100 13.86 -11.85 10.73
CA GLY A 100 12.97 -11.68 11.87
C GLY A 100 11.50 -11.54 11.51
N GLN A 101 10.72 -11.07 12.47
CA GLN A 101 9.29 -10.84 12.34
C GLN A 101 8.94 -9.39 12.62
N ALA A 102 7.93 -8.89 11.93
CA ALA A 102 7.28 -7.63 12.22
C ALA A 102 5.80 -7.87 12.46
N ALA A 103 5.13 -6.91 13.08
CA ALA A 103 3.69 -6.95 13.25
C ALA A 103 3.07 -5.60 12.95
N VAL A 104 1.86 -5.65 12.42
CA VAL A 104 0.99 -4.48 12.20
C VAL A 104 -0.21 -4.55 13.12
N GLU A 105 -0.78 -3.38 13.40
CA GLU A 105 -1.97 -3.23 14.21
C GLU A 105 -2.90 -2.16 13.66
N VAL A 106 -4.19 -2.30 14.00
CA VAL A 106 -5.26 -1.35 13.71
C VAL A 106 -6.16 -1.20 14.93
N HIS A 107 -6.69 -0.01 15.19
CA HIS A 107 -7.66 0.17 16.25
C HIS A 107 -8.92 -0.67 15.99
N LYS A 108 -9.42 -1.38 17.01
CA LYS A 108 -10.67 -2.15 16.91
C LYS A 108 -11.86 -1.25 16.57
N THR A 109 -11.87 -0.02 17.09
CA THR A 109 -12.93 0.97 16.87
C THR A 109 -13.03 1.47 15.44
N ASP A 110 -11.93 1.36 14.66
CA ASP A 110 -11.86 1.90 13.30
C ASP A 110 -12.30 0.86 12.25
N VAL A 111 -12.46 -0.42 12.66
CA VAL A 111 -12.87 -1.51 11.76
C VAL A 111 -14.35 -1.79 11.96
N VAL A 112 -15.15 -1.46 10.95
CA VAL A 112 -16.60 -1.68 10.98
C VAL A 112 -16.97 -2.94 10.23
N ARG A 113 -17.77 -3.82 10.86
CA ARG A 113 -18.21 -5.07 10.24
C ARG A 113 -18.97 -4.84 8.92
N GLY A 114 -18.59 -5.58 7.88
CA GLY A 114 -19.19 -5.50 6.55
C GLY A 114 -18.75 -4.30 5.70
N GLN A 115 -17.88 -3.43 6.24
CA GLN A 115 -17.31 -2.32 5.50
C GLN A 115 -16.33 -2.83 4.44
N LYS A 116 -16.42 -2.31 3.22
CA LYS A 116 -15.50 -2.61 2.12
C LYS A 116 -14.29 -1.68 2.17
N ILE A 117 -13.13 -2.24 2.49
CA ILE A 117 -11.90 -1.49 2.74
C ILE A 117 -10.89 -1.74 1.62
N LEU A 118 -10.38 -0.67 1.01
CA LEU A 118 -9.23 -0.73 0.12
C LEU A 118 -7.94 -0.62 0.94
N LEU A 119 -7.03 -1.59 0.80
CA LEU A 119 -5.70 -1.52 1.41
C LEU A 119 -4.72 -0.80 0.48
N LEU A 120 -4.03 0.22 1.00
CA LEU A 120 -3.13 1.07 0.23
C LEU A 120 -1.72 1.11 0.84
N ASP A 121 -0.71 0.95 -0.03
CA ASP A 121 0.70 1.21 0.30
C ASP A 121 1.37 2.01 -0.81
N ASP A 122 2.54 2.55 -0.58
CA ASP A 122 3.33 3.24 -1.61
C ASP A 122 3.95 2.26 -2.62
N LEU A 123 4.41 1.10 -2.13
CA LEU A 123 5.07 0.08 -2.94
C LEU A 123 4.67 -1.32 -2.49
N ILE A 124 4.22 -2.13 -3.45
CA ILE A 124 3.88 -3.55 -3.23
C ILE A 124 5.05 -4.40 -3.68
N ALA A 125 5.83 -4.91 -2.69
CA ALA A 125 6.98 -5.79 -2.93
C ALA A 125 6.57 -7.27 -2.84
N THR A 126 6.72 -7.90 -1.67
CA THR A 126 6.36 -9.31 -1.45
C THR A 126 4.89 -9.52 -1.06
N GLY A 127 4.20 -8.46 -0.65
CA GLY A 127 2.81 -8.50 -0.18
C GLY A 127 2.63 -8.91 1.29
N GLY A 128 3.69 -9.27 2.01
CA GLY A 128 3.58 -9.76 3.39
C GLY A 128 2.89 -8.81 4.35
N THR A 129 3.26 -7.53 4.33
CA THR A 129 2.65 -6.49 5.18
C THR A 129 1.17 -6.28 4.84
N LEU A 130 0.83 -6.22 3.55
CA LEU A 130 -0.55 -6.05 3.10
C LEU A 130 -1.41 -7.26 3.48
N ASN A 131 -0.87 -8.48 3.39
CA ASN A 131 -1.58 -9.69 3.82
C ASN A 131 -1.81 -9.72 5.35
N ALA A 132 -0.84 -9.26 6.14
CA ALA A 132 -1.03 -9.12 7.59
C ALA A 132 -2.10 -8.07 7.91
N ALA A 133 -2.08 -6.93 7.22
CA ALA A 133 -3.10 -5.90 7.33
C ALA A 133 -4.50 -6.42 6.93
N ARG A 134 -4.61 -7.19 5.85
CA ARG A 134 -5.84 -7.86 5.44
C ARG A 134 -6.41 -8.72 6.57
N LYS A 135 -5.58 -9.59 7.18
CA LYS A 135 -6.02 -10.49 8.26
C LYS A 135 -6.65 -9.75 9.43
N ILE A 136 -6.04 -8.64 9.88
CA ILE A 136 -6.57 -7.88 11.03
C ILE A 136 -7.85 -7.11 10.69
N LEU A 137 -8.04 -6.67 9.45
CA LEU A 137 -9.30 -6.05 9.01
C LEU A 137 -10.41 -7.10 8.91
N GLU A 138 -10.13 -8.28 8.36
CA GLU A 138 -11.06 -9.40 8.26
C GLU A 138 -11.41 -9.97 9.65
N GLU A 139 -10.46 -10.01 10.61
CA GLU A 139 -10.72 -10.35 12.03
C GLU A 139 -11.74 -9.40 12.66
N GLY A 140 -11.66 -8.10 12.34
CA GLY A 140 -12.65 -7.10 12.75
C GLY A 140 -14.00 -7.21 12.02
N GLY A 141 -14.09 -8.11 11.03
CA GLY A 141 -15.29 -8.37 10.25
C GLY A 141 -15.48 -7.46 9.04
N ALA A 142 -14.47 -6.69 8.64
CA ALA A 142 -14.49 -5.95 7.39
C ALA A 142 -14.21 -6.86 6.19
N GLU A 143 -14.54 -6.38 4.99
CA GLU A 143 -14.25 -7.00 3.71
C GLU A 143 -13.12 -6.23 3.01
N VAL A 144 -12.02 -6.88 2.66
CA VAL A 144 -10.96 -6.23 1.88
C VAL A 144 -11.34 -6.25 0.39
N ALA A 145 -11.56 -5.07 -0.19
CA ALA A 145 -11.97 -4.92 -1.59
C ALA A 145 -10.81 -5.15 -2.58
N GLY A 146 -9.57 -5.01 -2.12
CA GLY A 146 -8.36 -5.16 -2.92
C GLY A 146 -7.19 -4.35 -2.39
N PHE A 147 -6.15 -4.28 -3.21
CA PHE A 147 -4.89 -3.62 -2.87
C PHE A 147 -4.54 -2.54 -3.89
N CYS A 148 -4.08 -1.41 -3.40
CA CYS A 148 -3.63 -0.29 -4.21
C CYS A 148 -2.18 0.08 -3.88
N GLY A 149 -1.36 0.28 -4.90
CA GLY A 149 0.00 0.77 -4.76
C GLY A 149 0.37 1.82 -5.80
N VAL A 150 1.33 2.67 -5.50
CA VAL A 150 1.93 3.52 -6.53
C VAL A 150 2.84 2.66 -7.41
N VAL A 151 3.66 1.82 -6.79
CA VAL A 151 4.61 0.91 -7.46
C VAL A 151 4.27 -0.55 -7.13
N GLY A 152 4.24 -1.41 -8.13
CA GLY A 152 4.18 -2.86 -7.98
C GLY A 152 5.48 -3.52 -8.44
N LEU A 153 5.92 -4.56 -7.72
CA LEU A 153 7.07 -5.39 -8.05
C LEU A 153 6.62 -6.86 -8.27
N PRO A 154 5.92 -7.16 -9.38
CA PRO A 154 5.34 -8.49 -9.62
C PRO A 154 6.38 -9.61 -9.67
N PHE A 155 7.64 -9.32 -10.00
CA PHE A 155 8.74 -10.30 -9.97
C PHE A 155 9.02 -10.85 -8.55
N LEU A 156 8.56 -10.17 -7.48
CA LEU A 156 8.61 -10.65 -6.10
C LEU A 156 7.41 -11.53 -5.74
N ASN A 157 6.56 -11.87 -6.71
CA ASN A 157 5.44 -12.80 -6.59
C ASN A 157 4.41 -12.44 -5.49
N TYR A 158 4.14 -11.16 -5.27
CA TYR A 158 3.14 -10.72 -4.28
C TYR A 158 1.75 -11.34 -4.52
N SER A 159 1.39 -11.68 -5.75
CA SER A 159 0.12 -12.32 -6.09
C SER A 159 -0.08 -13.66 -5.37
N LYS A 160 1.00 -14.44 -5.14
CA LYS A 160 0.94 -15.69 -4.37
C LYS A 160 0.58 -15.46 -2.90
N VAL A 161 0.93 -14.30 -2.36
CA VAL A 161 0.69 -13.92 -0.96
C VAL A 161 -0.66 -13.26 -0.78
N LEU A 162 -1.04 -12.39 -1.73
CA LEU A 162 -2.28 -11.61 -1.68
C LEU A 162 -3.52 -12.38 -2.20
N GLY A 163 -3.30 -13.49 -2.93
CA GLY A 163 -4.37 -14.34 -3.46
C GLY A 163 -5.11 -13.68 -4.63
N ASP A 164 -6.41 -13.98 -4.74
CA ASP A 164 -7.24 -13.60 -5.90
C ASP A 164 -7.82 -12.18 -5.82
N LEU A 165 -7.56 -11.45 -4.73
CA LEU A 165 -8.05 -10.07 -4.61
C LEU A 165 -7.34 -9.17 -5.62
N PRO A 166 -8.06 -8.20 -6.20
CA PRO A 166 -7.49 -7.30 -7.20
C PRO A 166 -6.34 -6.46 -6.61
N VAL A 167 -5.23 -6.42 -7.34
CA VAL A 167 -4.09 -5.55 -7.06
C VAL A 167 -3.99 -4.54 -8.18
N LYS A 168 -4.08 -3.25 -7.86
CA LYS A 168 -3.94 -2.17 -8.84
C LYS A 168 -2.76 -1.28 -8.46
N THR A 169 -1.89 -1.01 -9.42
CA THR A 169 -0.73 -0.14 -9.24
C THR A 169 -0.64 0.87 -10.37
N LEU A 170 -0.02 2.02 -10.13
CA LEU A 170 0.17 3.02 -11.17
C LEU A 170 1.29 2.66 -12.14
N ILE A 171 2.30 1.97 -11.64
CA ILE A 171 3.44 1.49 -12.42
C ILE A 171 3.97 0.16 -11.87
N GLU A 172 4.43 -0.70 -12.77
CA GLU A 172 5.04 -1.98 -12.40
C GLU A 172 6.43 -2.11 -12.97
N TYR A 173 7.29 -2.80 -12.21
CA TYR A 173 8.64 -3.19 -12.63
C TYR A 173 8.75 -4.71 -12.59
N ASP A 174 9.11 -5.32 -13.72
CA ASP A 174 9.12 -6.77 -13.91
C ASP A 174 10.45 -7.42 -13.54
N SER A 175 11.47 -6.63 -13.19
CA SER A 175 12.80 -7.13 -12.82
C SER A 175 13.58 -6.12 -11.99
N GLU A 176 14.61 -6.61 -11.29
CA GLU A 176 15.63 -5.80 -10.60
C GLU A 176 16.73 -5.27 -11.57
N LYS A 177 16.60 -5.51 -12.86
CA LYS A 177 17.60 -5.06 -13.83
C LYS A 177 17.34 -3.61 -14.20
N ILE A 178 18.44 -2.83 -14.19
CA ILE A 178 18.50 -1.44 -14.65
C ILE A 178 18.32 -1.40 -16.18
#